data_1b60412f9e1de0c9699b653b76c037cc
#
_entry.id   1b60412f9e1de0c9699b653b76c037cc
#
_cell.length_a   1.000
_cell.length_b   1.000
_cell.length_c   1.000
_cell.angle_alpha   90.00
_cell.angle_beta   90.00
_cell.angle_gamma   90.00
#
_symmetry.space_group_name_H-M   'P 1'
#
loop_
_entity.id
_entity.type
_entity.pdbx_description
1 polymer ?
#
loop_
_entity_poly.entity_id
_entity_poly.type
_entity_poly.pdbx_seq_one_letter_code
_entity_poly.pdbx_strand_id
1 'polypeptide(L)'
;MTPPQEHTPAQSGSNRIGLGIVEFIIIIALMTASISMGIDSMLPALPNIGQSLNVANPNDTQLVIGVYFLGFGICQLFFGSLSDTYGRRSILLGGLAFYTVTLFAAAWSGNLFALLALRFAQGVGAAAVRITTLAIVRDCFGGREMARVMSYVMIVFMIMPMVAPFVGQVIVAYSNWQWIFILIGIVSAGLFLVAFFRMKETLPTEERLPLSVASVVSGFKTVLTNRITCGYMIGLTLYTGVICAYIVSVQQVFGEVYGLGDTFPIAFAATAAGTAVAQFANGYFVRSFGMRRISHAAMIVFTALGAVGYVVGMFGQPSFTFIYVLISIMLMMFAVITTNFMAISLEPMGHLAGTAAAITSSVSTTVGVLLGGIVGQMFDGTAQPMIAGFTIFGALTIVATLWAERGKLFTHPGDTPALEPGMGHV
;
A
#
# COMPACT_ATOMS: atom_id res chain seq x y z
N MET A 1 52.18 9.21 9.08
CA MET A 1 51.33 8.95 7.92
C MET A 1 50.84 7.51 8.00
N THR A 2 49.66 7.31 8.53
CA THR A 2 48.97 6.02 8.53
C THR A 2 48.40 5.80 7.12
N PRO A 3 48.58 4.62 6.49
CA PRO A 3 48.02 4.34 5.17
C PRO A 3 46.49 4.38 5.23
N PRO A 4 45.84 4.81 4.13
CA PRO A 4 44.36 4.77 4.06
C PRO A 4 43.88 3.33 4.22
N GLN A 5 42.92 3.12 5.12
CA GLN A 5 42.22 1.83 5.21
C GLN A 5 41.60 1.55 3.87
N GLU A 6 42.05 0.52 3.18
CA GLU A 6 41.37 -0.05 2.04
C GLU A 6 39.98 -0.48 2.47
N HIS A 7 38.95 0.20 1.96
CA HIS A 7 37.61 -0.24 2.07
C HIS A 7 37.51 -1.62 1.36
N THR A 8 37.45 -2.66 2.17
CA THR A 8 37.17 -4.02 1.69
C THR A 8 35.91 -3.97 0.80
N PRO A 9 35.94 -4.46 -0.45
CA PRO A 9 34.77 -4.42 -1.31
C PRO A 9 33.62 -5.14 -0.60
N ALA A 10 32.46 -4.50 -0.51
CA ALA A 10 31.27 -5.05 0.09
C ALA A 10 31.06 -6.47 -0.47
N GLN A 11 31.05 -7.46 0.42
CA GLN A 11 30.79 -8.85 0.06
C GLN A 11 29.48 -8.86 -0.74
N SER A 12 29.48 -9.52 -1.92
CA SER A 12 28.31 -9.52 -2.79
C SER A 12 27.08 -9.99 -1.97
N GLY A 13 25.94 -9.34 -2.12
CA GLY A 13 24.73 -9.58 -1.31
C GLY A 13 24.33 -11.05 -1.27
N SER A 14 24.68 -11.84 -2.33
CA SER A 14 24.47 -13.29 -2.40
C SER A 14 25.17 -14.06 -1.27
N ASN A 15 26.33 -13.61 -0.78
CA ASN A 15 27.06 -14.26 0.30
C ASN A 15 26.40 -14.07 1.69
N ARG A 16 25.71 -12.94 1.92
CA ARG A 16 25.00 -12.69 3.18
C ARG A 16 23.73 -13.54 3.30
N ILE A 17 23.06 -13.83 2.18
CA ILE A 17 21.76 -14.52 2.18
C ILE A 17 21.92 -16.03 2.04
N GLY A 18 23.01 -16.53 1.45
CA GLY A 18 23.21 -17.95 1.11
C GLY A 18 22.34 -18.42 -0.06
N LEU A 19 21.80 -17.52 -0.86
CA LEU A 19 20.93 -17.76 -2.01
C LEU A 19 21.52 -17.10 -3.26
N GLY A 20 21.24 -17.67 -4.44
CA GLY A 20 21.49 -16.98 -5.70
C GLY A 20 20.57 -15.74 -5.85
N ILE A 21 21.05 -14.69 -6.53
CA ILE A 21 20.30 -13.44 -6.67
C ILE A 21 18.91 -13.65 -7.31
N VAL A 22 18.81 -14.53 -8.30
CA VAL A 22 17.53 -14.84 -8.99
C VAL A 22 16.57 -15.55 -8.04
N GLU A 23 17.05 -16.54 -7.29
CA GLU A 23 16.26 -17.27 -6.29
C GLU A 23 15.75 -16.31 -5.21
N PHE A 24 16.61 -15.43 -4.73
CA PHE A 24 16.23 -14.40 -3.76
C PHE A 24 15.13 -13.48 -4.30
N ILE A 25 15.28 -12.95 -5.51
CA ILE A 25 14.28 -12.09 -6.14
C ILE A 25 12.93 -12.82 -6.24
N ILE A 26 12.94 -14.09 -6.67
CA ILE A 26 11.72 -14.89 -6.80
C ILE A 26 11.03 -15.05 -5.43
N ILE A 27 11.77 -15.41 -4.39
CA ILE A 27 11.22 -15.60 -3.04
C ILE A 27 10.59 -14.30 -2.53
N ILE A 28 11.31 -13.18 -2.62
CA ILE A 28 10.83 -11.86 -2.16
C ILE A 28 9.60 -11.40 -2.97
N ALA A 29 9.62 -11.63 -4.28
CA ALA A 29 8.51 -11.30 -5.16
C ALA A 29 7.26 -12.14 -4.84
N LEU A 30 7.42 -13.45 -4.61
CA LEU A 30 6.32 -14.32 -4.23
C LEU A 30 5.75 -14.00 -2.85
N MET A 31 6.59 -13.63 -1.87
CA MET A 31 6.10 -13.14 -0.56
C MET A 31 5.25 -11.88 -0.73
N THR A 32 5.71 -10.93 -1.55
CA THR A 32 4.96 -9.71 -1.84
C THR A 32 3.66 -10.01 -2.61
N ALA A 33 3.71 -10.93 -3.57
CA ALA A 33 2.57 -11.39 -4.33
C ALA A 33 1.50 -12.05 -3.45
N SER A 34 1.91 -12.92 -2.51
CA SER A 34 0.99 -13.60 -1.59
C SER A 34 0.19 -12.61 -0.73
N ILE A 35 0.83 -11.51 -0.29
CA ILE A 35 0.16 -10.44 0.45
C ILE A 35 -0.91 -9.74 -0.41
N SER A 36 -0.57 -9.38 -1.65
CA SER A 36 -1.50 -8.73 -2.58
C SER A 36 -2.65 -9.67 -2.97
N MET A 37 -2.35 -10.93 -3.26
CA MET A 37 -3.38 -11.95 -3.52
C MET A 37 -4.37 -12.08 -2.36
N GLY A 38 -3.91 -11.98 -1.11
CA GLY A 38 -4.76 -12.01 0.08
C GLY A 38 -5.81 -10.89 0.14
N ILE A 39 -5.66 -9.85 -0.66
CA ILE A 39 -6.58 -8.71 -0.76
C ILE A 39 -7.46 -8.86 -2.01
N ASP A 40 -6.83 -8.84 -3.17
CA ASP A 40 -7.51 -8.61 -4.44
C ASP A 40 -8.30 -9.84 -4.91
N SER A 41 -7.88 -11.07 -4.54
CA SER A 41 -8.63 -12.29 -4.87
C SER A 41 -9.95 -12.44 -4.10
N MET A 42 -10.12 -11.69 -3.00
CA MET A 42 -11.37 -11.69 -2.24
C MET A 42 -12.48 -10.85 -2.88
N LEU A 43 -12.14 -9.90 -3.78
CA LEU A 43 -13.10 -8.98 -4.37
C LEU A 43 -14.28 -9.68 -5.03
N PRO A 44 -14.09 -10.63 -5.97
CA PRO A 44 -15.19 -11.34 -6.59
C PRO A 44 -15.94 -12.29 -5.63
N ALA A 45 -15.35 -12.62 -4.48
CA ALA A 45 -15.93 -13.53 -3.50
C ALA A 45 -16.82 -12.83 -2.46
N LEU A 46 -16.79 -11.49 -2.34
CA LEU A 46 -17.53 -10.76 -1.31
C LEU A 46 -19.03 -11.08 -1.27
N PRO A 47 -19.77 -11.16 -2.39
CA PRO A 47 -21.18 -11.55 -2.38
C PRO A 47 -21.40 -12.96 -1.82
N ASN A 48 -20.55 -13.92 -2.21
CA ASN A 48 -20.63 -15.30 -1.74
C ASN A 48 -20.33 -15.42 -0.24
N ILE A 49 -19.36 -14.64 0.27
CA ILE A 49 -19.09 -14.53 1.71
C ILE A 49 -20.32 -14.00 2.45
N GLY A 50 -20.92 -12.91 1.95
CA GLY A 50 -22.12 -12.33 2.54
C GLY A 50 -23.27 -13.31 2.62
N GLN A 51 -23.54 -14.03 1.54
CA GLN A 51 -24.60 -15.06 1.49
C GLN A 51 -24.30 -16.23 2.43
N SER A 52 -23.07 -16.78 2.40
CA SER A 52 -22.73 -17.98 3.18
C SER A 52 -22.68 -17.73 4.69
N LEU A 53 -22.33 -16.51 5.11
CA LEU A 53 -22.28 -16.10 6.52
C LEU A 53 -23.56 -15.39 7.00
N ASN A 54 -24.60 -15.33 6.16
CA ASN A 54 -25.89 -14.69 6.45
C ASN A 54 -25.73 -13.24 6.93
N VAL A 55 -24.91 -12.46 6.22
CA VAL A 55 -24.62 -11.06 6.57
C VAL A 55 -25.87 -10.22 6.31
N ALA A 56 -26.38 -9.56 7.37
CA ALA A 56 -27.63 -8.81 7.29
C ALA A 56 -27.53 -7.56 6.41
N ASN A 57 -26.41 -6.83 6.50
CA ASN A 57 -26.15 -5.66 5.67
C ASN A 57 -25.05 -5.98 4.65
N PRO A 58 -25.33 -5.97 3.34
CA PRO A 58 -24.36 -6.28 2.31
C PRO A 58 -23.08 -5.42 2.39
N ASN A 59 -23.17 -4.18 2.85
CA ASN A 59 -22.02 -3.31 3.02
C ASN A 59 -21.01 -3.84 4.04
N ASP A 60 -21.44 -4.65 5.02
CA ASP A 60 -20.53 -5.21 6.03
C ASP A 60 -19.52 -6.20 5.43
N THR A 61 -19.80 -6.77 4.26
CA THR A 61 -18.84 -7.63 3.55
C THR A 61 -17.59 -6.88 3.11
N GLN A 62 -17.68 -5.58 2.88
CA GLN A 62 -16.54 -4.71 2.56
C GLN A 62 -15.52 -4.67 3.71
N LEU A 63 -15.97 -4.85 4.96
CA LEU A 63 -15.10 -4.88 6.14
C LEU A 63 -14.07 -6.02 6.06
N VAL A 64 -14.35 -7.08 5.32
CA VAL A 64 -13.40 -8.18 5.07
C VAL A 64 -12.08 -7.67 4.48
N ILE A 65 -12.13 -6.62 3.66
CA ILE A 65 -10.94 -5.98 3.07
C ILE A 65 -10.42 -4.87 3.98
N GLY A 66 -11.30 -3.99 4.48
CA GLY A 66 -10.91 -2.85 5.29
C GLY A 66 -10.18 -3.26 6.56
N VAL A 67 -10.68 -4.27 7.28
CA VAL A 67 -10.08 -4.75 8.54
C VAL A 67 -8.70 -5.40 8.32
N TYR A 68 -8.46 -6.06 7.18
CA TYR A 68 -7.13 -6.55 6.82
C TYR A 68 -6.13 -5.39 6.68
N PHE A 69 -6.49 -4.35 5.92
CA PHE A 69 -5.65 -3.17 5.78
C PHE A 69 -5.44 -2.43 7.11
N LEU A 70 -6.43 -2.44 8.00
CA LEU A 70 -6.31 -1.84 9.33
C LEU A 70 -5.23 -2.55 10.16
N GLY A 71 -5.27 -3.89 10.21
CA GLY A 71 -4.23 -4.68 10.88
C GLY A 71 -2.85 -4.46 10.27
N PHE A 72 -2.77 -4.39 8.94
CA PHE A 72 -1.55 -4.08 8.21
C PHE A 72 -1.01 -2.68 8.56
N GLY A 73 -1.86 -1.65 8.48
CA GLY A 73 -1.49 -0.25 8.68
C GLY A 73 -0.98 0.04 10.10
N ILE A 74 -1.68 -0.45 11.12
CA ILE A 74 -1.28 -0.27 12.53
C ILE A 74 0.06 -0.95 12.80
N CYS A 75 0.20 -2.19 12.37
CA CYS A 75 1.32 -3.03 12.79
C CYS A 75 2.60 -2.78 12.00
N GLN A 76 2.54 -2.24 10.78
CA GLN A 76 3.74 -1.95 9.99
C GLN A 76 4.70 -0.97 10.70
N LEU A 77 4.19 -0.09 11.55
CA LEU A 77 5.02 0.84 12.33
C LEU A 77 5.98 0.13 13.27
N PHE A 78 5.51 -0.97 13.88
CA PHE A 78 6.26 -1.68 14.91
C PHE A 78 7.23 -2.70 14.33
N PHE A 79 6.90 -3.33 13.21
CA PHE A 79 7.73 -4.41 12.64
C PHE A 79 9.09 -3.96 12.13
N GLY A 80 9.27 -2.68 11.78
CA GLY A 80 10.59 -2.13 11.50
C GLY A 80 11.51 -2.30 12.71
N SER A 81 11.14 -1.68 13.83
CA SER A 81 11.91 -1.74 15.07
C SER A 81 12.03 -3.16 15.65
N LEU A 82 10.96 -3.96 15.58
CA LEU A 82 10.99 -5.36 16.02
C LEU A 82 12.02 -6.18 15.21
N SER A 83 12.08 -5.98 13.90
CA SER A 83 13.03 -6.68 13.05
C SER A 83 14.49 -6.19 13.24
N ASP A 84 14.68 -4.92 13.63
CA ASP A 84 15.97 -4.37 14.01
C ASP A 84 16.48 -4.94 15.36
N THR A 85 15.56 -5.31 16.25
CA THR A 85 15.90 -5.81 17.60
C THR A 85 16.05 -7.34 17.62
N TYR A 86 15.07 -8.07 17.07
CA TYR A 86 15.02 -9.54 17.18
C TYR A 86 15.65 -10.26 15.99
N GLY A 87 16.09 -9.52 14.96
CA GLY A 87 16.66 -10.05 13.73
C GLY A 87 15.60 -10.21 12.63
N ARG A 88 16.04 -10.05 11.38
CA ARG A 88 15.17 -10.09 10.20
C ARG A 88 14.50 -11.45 10.02
N ARG A 89 15.31 -12.51 10.10
CA ARG A 89 14.82 -13.88 9.86
C ARG A 89 13.75 -14.28 10.86
N SER A 90 13.93 -13.97 12.13
CA SER A 90 12.99 -14.32 13.20
C SER A 90 11.63 -13.69 12.98
N ILE A 91 11.59 -12.38 12.67
CA ILE A 91 10.33 -11.64 12.43
C ILE A 91 9.69 -12.07 11.11
N LEU A 92 10.46 -12.33 10.06
CA LEU A 92 9.95 -12.84 8.79
C LEU A 92 9.24 -14.19 8.96
N LEU A 93 9.92 -15.15 9.60
CA LEU A 93 9.38 -16.49 9.84
C LEU A 93 8.15 -16.45 10.76
N GLY A 94 8.21 -15.68 11.84
CA GLY A 94 7.07 -15.48 12.73
C GLY A 94 5.87 -14.87 12.01
N GLY A 95 6.10 -13.85 11.18
CA GLY A 95 5.09 -13.20 10.35
C GLY A 95 4.46 -14.16 9.33
N LEU A 96 5.28 -14.93 8.59
CA LEU A 96 4.80 -15.93 7.63
C LEU A 96 4.01 -17.05 8.30
N ALA A 97 4.51 -17.57 9.43
CA ALA A 97 3.81 -18.62 10.20
C ALA A 97 2.44 -18.10 10.68
N PHE A 98 2.41 -16.91 11.28
CA PHE A 98 1.19 -16.29 11.77
C PHE A 98 0.19 -16.01 10.64
N TYR A 99 0.67 -15.45 9.51
CA TYR A 99 -0.13 -15.22 8.32
C TYR A 99 -0.71 -16.53 7.77
N THR A 100 0.10 -17.59 7.67
CA THR A 100 -0.32 -18.91 7.19
C THR A 100 -1.40 -19.53 8.08
N VAL A 101 -1.19 -19.54 9.40
CA VAL A 101 -2.15 -20.10 10.35
C VAL A 101 -3.48 -19.36 10.30
N THR A 102 -3.45 -18.02 10.25
CA THR A 102 -4.66 -17.20 10.17
C THR A 102 -5.39 -17.33 8.83
N LEU A 103 -4.68 -17.61 7.71
CA LEU A 103 -5.28 -17.95 6.43
C LEU A 103 -6.07 -19.27 6.53
N PHE A 104 -5.45 -20.34 7.01
CA PHE A 104 -6.17 -21.60 7.19
C PHE A 104 -7.35 -21.44 8.16
N ALA A 105 -7.15 -20.78 9.28
CA ALA A 105 -8.24 -20.54 10.24
C ALA A 105 -9.43 -19.79 9.61
N ALA A 106 -9.19 -18.81 8.72
CA ALA A 106 -10.23 -18.05 8.05
C ALA A 106 -11.10 -18.91 7.13
N ALA A 107 -10.55 -19.97 6.54
CA ALA A 107 -11.32 -20.92 5.72
C ALA A 107 -12.41 -21.65 6.52
N TRP A 108 -12.27 -21.78 7.83
CA TRP A 108 -13.24 -22.42 8.74
C TRP A 108 -14.06 -21.42 9.58
N SER A 109 -14.01 -20.13 9.26
CA SER A 109 -14.81 -19.14 9.98
C SER A 109 -16.31 -19.35 9.75
N GLY A 110 -17.06 -19.50 10.84
CA GLY A 110 -18.50 -19.78 10.79
C GLY A 110 -19.40 -18.53 10.85
N ASN A 111 -18.82 -17.35 11.04
CA ASN A 111 -19.53 -16.06 11.08
C ASN A 111 -18.63 -14.90 10.67
N LEU A 112 -19.24 -13.75 10.32
CA LEU A 112 -18.52 -12.58 9.87
C LEU A 112 -17.53 -12.05 10.91
N PHE A 113 -17.90 -12.01 12.19
CA PHE A 113 -17.02 -11.46 13.24
C PHE A 113 -15.72 -12.27 13.36
N ALA A 114 -15.80 -13.60 13.36
CA ALA A 114 -14.62 -14.47 13.38
C ALA A 114 -13.75 -14.26 12.14
N LEU A 115 -14.37 -14.14 10.97
CA LEU A 115 -13.66 -13.84 9.72
C LEU A 115 -12.95 -12.48 9.81
N LEU A 116 -13.61 -11.43 10.30
CA LEU A 116 -13.01 -10.10 10.46
C LEU A 116 -11.84 -10.10 11.45
N ALA A 117 -11.96 -10.80 12.58
CA ALA A 117 -10.86 -10.94 13.54
C ALA A 117 -9.65 -11.62 12.91
N LEU A 118 -9.88 -12.67 12.12
CA LEU A 118 -8.81 -13.37 11.39
C LEU A 118 -8.24 -12.52 10.24
N ARG A 119 -9.05 -11.71 9.57
CA ARG A 119 -8.58 -10.74 8.57
C ARG A 119 -7.67 -9.68 9.18
N PHE A 120 -8.02 -9.16 10.37
CA PHE A 120 -7.12 -8.27 11.11
C PHE A 120 -5.78 -8.96 11.41
N ALA A 121 -5.83 -10.18 11.94
CA ALA A 121 -4.64 -10.96 12.25
C ALA A 121 -3.79 -11.26 10.99
N GLN A 122 -4.42 -11.56 9.85
CA GLN A 122 -3.73 -11.69 8.56
C GLN A 122 -3.02 -10.39 8.16
N GLY A 123 -3.67 -9.23 8.35
CA GLY A 123 -3.07 -7.92 8.12
C GLY A 123 -1.80 -7.71 8.97
N VAL A 124 -1.84 -8.10 10.24
CA VAL A 124 -0.66 -8.08 11.14
C VAL A 124 0.48 -8.94 10.58
N GLY A 125 0.21 -10.19 10.21
CA GLY A 125 1.21 -11.09 9.63
C GLY A 125 1.78 -10.56 8.32
N ALA A 126 0.94 -10.04 7.45
CA ALA A 126 1.34 -9.43 6.18
C ALA A 126 2.26 -8.21 6.38
N ALA A 127 1.97 -7.36 7.38
CA ALA A 127 2.82 -6.22 7.73
C ALA A 127 4.23 -6.68 8.16
N ALA A 128 4.32 -7.72 9.00
CA ALA A 128 5.60 -8.30 9.41
C ALA A 128 6.42 -8.77 8.19
N VAL A 129 5.80 -9.52 7.30
CA VAL A 129 6.44 -10.04 6.09
C VAL A 129 6.89 -8.89 5.18
N ARG A 130 6.01 -7.93 4.89
CA ARG A 130 6.28 -6.81 3.98
C ARG A 130 7.45 -5.94 4.45
N ILE A 131 7.41 -5.51 5.72
CA ILE A 131 8.43 -4.61 6.28
C ILE A 131 9.78 -5.32 6.39
N THR A 132 9.78 -6.56 6.88
CA THR A 132 11.02 -7.32 7.04
C THR A 132 11.64 -7.67 5.69
N THR A 133 10.84 -8.02 4.70
CA THR A 133 11.30 -8.29 3.33
C THR A 133 12.02 -7.08 2.74
N LEU A 134 11.46 -5.89 2.91
CA LEU A 134 12.05 -4.64 2.44
C LEU A 134 13.38 -4.33 3.16
N ALA A 135 13.44 -4.61 4.48
CA ALA A 135 14.64 -4.46 5.28
C ALA A 135 15.74 -5.43 4.82
N ILE A 136 15.41 -6.70 4.58
CA ILE A 136 16.35 -7.72 4.07
C ILE A 136 16.95 -7.29 2.71
N VAL A 137 16.12 -6.78 1.79
CA VAL A 137 16.64 -6.28 0.50
C VAL A 137 17.64 -5.15 0.72
N ARG A 138 17.36 -4.24 1.63
CA ARG A 138 18.24 -3.10 1.96
C ARG A 138 19.53 -3.53 2.66
N ASP A 139 19.47 -4.55 3.53
CA ASP A 139 20.64 -5.07 4.25
C ASP A 139 21.59 -5.85 3.31
N CYS A 140 21.05 -6.44 2.23
CA CYS A 140 21.80 -7.29 1.32
C CYS A 140 22.33 -6.59 0.08
N PHE A 141 21.65 -5.55 -0.37
CA PHE A 141 21.97 -4.86 -1.63
C PHE A 141 22.07 -3.36 -1.42
N GLY A 142 23.03 -2.73 -2.12
CA GLY A 142 23.22 -1.28 -2.11
C GLY A 142 23.21 -0.69 -3.53
N GLY A 143 22.95 0.61 -3.61
CA GLY A 143 23.09 1.38 -4.85
C GLY A 143 22.30 0.79 -6.04
N ARG A 144 22.99 0.53 -7.15
CA ARG A 144 22.36 0.04 -8.40
C ARG A 144 21.78 -1.37 -8.30
N GLU A 145 22.40 -2.26 -7.51
CA GLU A 145 21.88 -3.63 -7.32
C GLU A 145 20.58 -3.62 -6.53
N MET A 146 20.48 -2.84 -5.47
CA MET A 146 19.24 -2.65 -4.71
C MET A 146 18.11 -2.13 -5.62
N ALA A 147 18.39 -1.12 -6.44
CA ALA A 147 17.43 -0.59 -7.39
C ALA A 147 16.94 -1.66 -8.37
N ARG A 148 17.85 -2.51 -8.88
CA ARG A 148 17.53 -3.62 -9.78
C ARG A 148 16.62 -4.66 -9.11
N VAL A 149 16.97 -5.12 -7.90
CA VAL A 149 16.17 -6.10 -7.14
C VAL A 149 14.79 -5.54 -6.85
N MET A 150 14.72 -4.30 -6.34
CA MET A 150 13.45 -3.63 -6.05
C MET A 150 12.58 -3.44 -7.28
N SER A 151 13.16 -3.17 -8.46
CA SER A 151 12.40 -3.07 -9.71
C SER A 151 11.70 -4.37 -10.05
N TYR A 152 12.36 -5.53 -9.94
CA TYR A 152 11.71 -6.81 -10.18
C TYR A 152 10.60 -7.12 -9.17
N VAL A 153 10.82 -6.84 -7.90
CA VAL A 153 9.79 -7.00 -6.85
C VAL A 153 8.58 -6.09 -7.14
N MET A 154 8.83 -4.85 -7.56
CA MET A 154 7.75 -3.91 -7.90
C MET A 154 6.96 -4.32 -9.15
N ILE A 155 7.60 -4.90 -10.16
CA ILE A 155 6.89 -5.44 -11.34
C ILE A 155 5.89 -6.51 -10.91
N VAL A 156 6.31 -7.46 -10.06
CA VAL A 156 5.41 -8.49 -9.55
C VAL A 156 4.28 -7.88 -8.72
N PHE A 157 4.59 -6.92 -7.85
CA PHE A 157 3.58 -6.22 -7.06
C PHE A 157 2.54 -5.51 -7.94
N MET A 158 2.95 -4.90 -9.06
CA MET A 158 2.03 -4.21 -9.99
C MET A 158 1.17 -5.18 -10.81
N ILE A 159 1.67 -6.40 -11.09
CA ILE A 159 0.93 -7.41 -11.84
C ILE A 159 -0.12 -8.09 -10.97
N MET A 160 0.12 -8.22 -9.66
CA MET A 160 -0.78 -8.97 -8.76
C MET A 160 -2.22 -8.44 -8.72
N PRO A 161 -2.51 -7.14 -8.62
CA PRO A 161 -3.88 -6.64 -8.70
C PRO A 161 -4.58 -6.95 -10.03
N MET A 162 -3.81 -7.19 -11.10
CA MET A 162 -4.38 -7.61 -12.39
C MET A 162 -4.76 -9.10 -12.41
N VAL A 163 -3.97 -9.95 -11.74
CA VAL A 163 -4.11 -11.42 -11.79
C VAL A 163 -5.00 -11.94 -10.65
N ALA A 164 -4.88 -11.38 -9.45
CA ALA A 164 -5.52 -11.92 -8.26
C ALA A 164 -7.05 -12.00 -8.34
N PRO A 165 -7.79 -11.01 -8.89
CA PRO A 165 -9.24 -11.12 -9.03
C PRO A 165 -9.67 -12.24 -9.98
N PHE A 166 -8.87 -12.54 -11.03
CA PHE A 166 -9.17 -13.69 -11.90
C PHE A 166 -9.03 -15.01 -11.15
N VAL A 167 -8.01 -15.15 -10.32
CA VAL A 167 -7.83 -16.34 -9.47
C VAL A 167 -9.03 -16.48 -8.52
N GLY A 168 -9.44 -15.38 -7.87
CA GLY A 168 -10.61 -15.34 -7.01
C GLY A 168 -11.89 -15.74 -7.75
N GLN A 169 -12.14 -15.17 -8.94
CA GLN A 169 -13.30 -15.46 -9.77
C GLN A 169 -13.35 -16.94 -10.19
N VAL A 170 -12.22 -17.49 -10.65
CA VAL A 170 -12.14 -18.92 -11.04
C VAL A 170 -12.47 -19.82 -9.85
N ILE A 171 -11.93 -19.52 -8.66
CA ILE A 171 -12.21 -20.32 -7.48
C ILE A 171 -13.70 -20.27 -7.13
N VAL A 172 -14.29 -19.09 -7.10
CA VAL A 172 -15.72 -18.91 -6.75
C VAL A 172 -16.65 -19.53 -7.79
N ALA A 173 -16.26 -19.55 -9.07
CA ALA A 173 -17.05 -20.17 -10.15
C ALA A 173 -17.11 -21.71 -10.03
N TYR A 174 -16.06 -22.35 -9.53
CA TYR A 174 -15.98 -23.83 -9.46
C TYR A 174 -16.01 -24.39 -8.04
N SER A 175 -15.91 -23.54 -7.00
CA SER A 175 -15.82 -23.97 -5.61
C SER A 175 -16.32 -22.87 -4.66
N ASN A 176 -16.05 -23.02 -3.37
CA ASN A 176 -16.45 -22.08 -2.33
C ASN A 176 -15.33 -21.05 -2.07
N TRP A 177 -15.70 -19.87 -1.57
CA TRP A 177 -14.77 -18.79 -1.23
C TRP A 177 -13.65 -19.19 -0.26
N GLN A 178 -13.87 -20.18 0.60
CA GLN A 178 -12.89 -20.73 1.54
C GLN A 178 -11.61 -21.20 0.84
N TRP A 179 -11.73 -21.72 -0.38
CA TRP A 179 -10.57 -22.20 -1.15
C TRP A 179 -9.60 -21.10 -1.54
N ILE A 180 -10.04 -19.84 -1.56
CA ILE A 180 -9.13 -18.70 -1.77
C ILE A 180 -8.14 -18.63 -0.60
N PHE A 181 -8.63 -18.73 0.64
CA PHE A 181 -7.78 -18.74 1.83
C PHE A 181 -6.87 -19.95 1.87
N ILE A 182 -7.39 -21.12 1.53
CA ILE A 182 -6.61 -22.36 1.50
C ILE A 182 -5.48 -22.28 0.47
N LEU A 183 -5.76 -21.80 -0.75
CA LEU A 183 -4.75 -21.65 -1.80
C LEU A 183 -3.62 -20.71 -1.35
N ILE A 184 -3.96 -19.53 -0.85
CA ILE A 184 -2.98 -18.56 -0.37
C ILE A 184 -2.23 -19.11 0.85
N GLY A 185 -2.92 -19.86 1.72
CA GLY A 185 -2.33 -20.54 2.87
C GLY A 185 -1.29 -21.58 2.46
N ILE A 186 -1.55 -22.39 1.43
CA ILE A 186 -0.60 -23.36 0.87
C ILE A 186 0.62 -22.63 0.29
N VAL A 187 0.42 -21.57 -0.49
CA VAL A 187 1.52 -20.78 -1.05
C VAL A 187 2.35 -20.16 0.08
N SER A 188 1.70 -19.57 1.09
CA SER A 188 2.39 -18.97 2.24
C SER A 188 3.14 -20.01 3.08
N ALA A 189 2.58 -21.20 3.27
CA ALA A 189 3.26 -22.32 3.95
C ALA A 189 4.51 -22.77 3.17
N GLY A 190 4.41 -22.87 1.85
CA GLY A 190 5.55 -23.15 0.98
C GLY A 190 6.65 -22.09 1.11
N LEU A 191 6.29 -20.82 1.10
CA LEU A 191 7.20 -19.69 1.29
C LEU A 191 7.84 -19.70 2.69
N PHE A 192 7.06 -20.05 3.73
CA PHE A 192 7.59 -20.25 5.07
C PHE A 192 8.66 -21.34 5.11
N LEU A 193 8.39 -22.51 4.51
CA LEU A 193 9.35 -23.62 4.46
C LEU A 193 10.61 -23.24 3.69
N VAL A 194 10.47 -22.59 2.53
CA VAL A 194 11.62 -22.11 1.75
C VAL A 194 12.44 -21.11 2.57
N ALA A 195 11.80 -20.14 3.21
CA ALA A 195 12.48 -19.15 4.05
C ALA A 195 13.16 -19.82 5.25
N PHE A 196 12.49 -20.80 5.89
CA PHE A 196 13.03 -21.52 7.06
C PHE A 196 14.31 -22.28 6.74
N PHE A 197 14.35 -23.00 5.60
CA PHE A 197 15.51 -23.82 5.25
C PHE A 197 16.59 -23.06 4.49
N ARG A 198 16.24 -22.01 3.72
CA ARG A 198 17.15 -21.39 2.77
C ARG A 198 17.62 -20.00 3.17
N MET A 199 16.80 -19.20 3.87
CA MET A 199 17.17 -17.85 4.23
C MET A 199 17.97 -17.81 5.54
N LYS A 200 19.11 -17.12 5.51
CA LYS A 200 19.93 -16.87 6.70
C LYS A 200 19.56 -15.53 7.33
N GLU A 201 20.03 -15.32 8.57
CA GLU A 201 19.93 -14.01 9.21
C GLU A 201 20.81 -13.00 8.48
N THR A 202 20.25 -11.84 8.17
CA THR A 202 20.95 -10.77 7.43
C THR A 202 21.44 -9.65 8.33
N LEU A 203 20.90 -9.55 9.56
CA LEU A 203 21.29 -8.56 10.55
C LEU A 203 22.19 -9.21 11.63
N PRO A 204 23.50 -8.93 11.64
CA PRO A 204 24.41 -9.40 12.68
C PRO A 204 23.95 -9.00 14.07
N THR A 205 24.24 -9.82 15.07
CA THR A 205 23.80 -9.57 16.47
C THR A 205 24.35 -8.26 17.01
N GLU A 206 25.54 -7.89 16.58
CA GLU A 206 26.26 -6.66 16.97
C GLU A 206 25.61 -5.37 16.39
N GLU A 207 24.88 -5.50 15.28
CA GLU A 207 24.20 -4.38 14.61
C GLU A 207 22.74 -4.21 15.06
N ARG A 208 22.26 -5.09 15.96
CA ARG A 208 20.89 -5.02 16.47
C ARG A 208 20.68 -3.82 17.37
N LEU A 209 19.60 -3.11 17.13
CA LEU A 209 19.23 -1.93 17.91
C LEU A 209 18.22 -2.30 19.01
N PRO A 210 18.35 -1.75 20.24
CA PRO A 210 17.34 -1.95 21.27
C PRO A 210 16.03 -1.30 20.87
N LEU A 211 14.90 -1.92 21.25
CA LEU A 211 13.59 -1.31 21.09
C LEU A 211 13.53 0.02 21.85
N SER A 212 13.28 1.09 21.13
CA SER A 212 13.18 2.43 21.70
C SER A 212 11.86 3.08 21.32
N VAL A 213 10.91 3.06 22.25
CA VAL A 213 9.65 3.82 22.11
C VAL A 213 9.94 5.33 21.99
N ALA A 214 10.99 5.81 22.69
CA ALA A 214 11.40 7.19 22.60
C ALA A 214 11.81 7.60 21.19
N SER A 215 12.49 6.72 20.45
CA SER A 215 12.85 6.96 19.04
C SER A 215 11.62 7.09 18.14
N VAL A 216 10.62 6.22 18.34
CA VAL A 216 9.35 6.28 17.58
C VAL A 216 8.60 7.57 17.89
N VAL A 217 8.47 7.93 19.18
CA VAL A 217 7.79 9.17 19.61
C VAL A 217 8.52 10.42 19.09
N SER A 218 9.86 10.43 19.16
CA SER A 218 10.68 11.51 18.60
C SER A 218 10.49 11.63 17.08
N GLY A 219 10.46 10.50 16.39
CA GLY A 219 10.16 10.47 14.95
C GLY A 219 8.78 11.06 14.62
N PHE A 220 7.74 10.69 15.37
CA PHE A 220 6.40 11.29 15.23
C PHE A 220 6.43 12.80 15.44
N LYS A 221 7.08 13.27 16.50
CA LYS A 221 7.20 14.71 16.76
C LYS A 221 7.88 15.41 15.59
N THR A 222 8.97 14.87 15.07
CA THR A 222 9.70 15.47 13.93
C THR A 222 8.84 15.53 12.67
N VAL A 223 8.11 14.44 12.33
CA VAL A 223 7.21 14.39 11.18
C VAL A 223 6.07 15.40 11.31
N LEU A 224 5.42 15.47 12.48
CA LEU A 224 4.27 16.34 12.71
C LEU A 224 4.66 17.83 12.82
N THR A 225 5.86 18.14 13.27
CA THR A 225 6.35 19.53 13.37
C THR A 225 6.89 20.06 12.05
N ASN A 226 7.29 19.19 11.13
CA ASN A 226 7.70 19.63 9.81
C ASN A 226 6.50 19.83 8.90
N ARG A 227 6.27 21.07 8.50
CA ARG A 227 5.08 21.49 7.74
C ARG A 227 4.95 20.78 6.40
N ILE A 228 6.04 20.61 5.66
CA ILE A 228 6.03 19.94 4.34
C ILE A 228 5.70 18.46 4.54
N THR A 229 6.46 17.78 5.40
CA THR A 229 6.24 16.35 5.68
C THR A 229 4.82 16.09 6.18
N CYS A 230 4.33 16.89 7.14
CA CYS A 230 2.99 16.74 7.70
C CYS A 230 1.89 16.97 6.64
N GLY A 231 1.99 18.04 5.84
CA GLY A 231 0.99 18.34 4.82
C GLY A 231 0.92 17.31 3.71
N TYR A 232 2.07 16.83 3.22
CA TYR A 232 2.10 15.75 2.23
C TYR A 232 1.71 14.40 2.82
N MET A 233 1.97 14.13 4.10
CA MET A 233 1.46 12.95 4.80
C MET A 233 -0.07 12.99 4.90
N ILE A 234 -0.68 14.14 5.21
CA ILE A 234 -2.15 14.30 5.19
C ILE A 234 -2.68 14.02 3.78
N GLY A 235 -2.06 14.57 2.73
CA GLY A 235 -2.42 14.27 1.36
C GLY A 235 -2.34 12.78 1.02
N LEU A 236 -1.26 12.11 1.40
CA LEU A 236 -1.09 10.66 1.24
C LEU A 236 -2.18 9.88 1.98
N THR A 237 -2.55 10.32 3.18
CA THR A 237 -3.61 9.71 3.98
C THR A 237 -4.96 9.79 3.25
N LEU A 238 -5.30 10.95 2.72
CA LEU A 238 -6.54 11.16 1.96
C LEU A 238 -6.56 10.34 0.67
N TYR A 239 -5.44 10.28 -0.07
CA TYR A 239 -5.35 9.43 -1.26
C TYR A 239 -5.32 7.93 -0.93
N THR A 240 -4.80 7.53 0.22
CA THR A 240 -4.98 6.14 0.69
C THR A 240 -6.45 5.86 0.99
N GLY A 241 -7.19 6.87 1.48
CA GLY A 241 -8.65 6.81 1.59
C GLY A 241 -9.35 6.61 0.24
N VAL A 242 -8.88 7.28 -0.83
CA VAL A 242 -9.40 7.10 -2.20
C VAL A 242 -9.23 5.65 -2.67
N ILE A 243 -8.02 5.11 -2.59
CA ILE A 243 -7.79 3.73 -3.06
C ILE A 243 -8.52 2.70 -2.21
N CYS A 244 -8.61 2.91 -0.90
CA CYS A 244 -9.37 2.03 -0.02
C CYS A 244 -10.87 2.08 -0.35
N ALA A 245 -11.46 3.29 -0.50
CA ALA A 245 -12.86 3.45 -0.93
C ALA A 245 -13.11 2.78 -2.28
N TYR A 246 -12.16 2.88 -3.25
CA TYR A 246 -12.25 2.16 -4.51
C TYR A 246 -12.28 0.65 -4.29
N ILE A 247 -11.28 0.09 -3.61
CA ILE A 247 -11.14 -1.36 -3.45
C ILE A 247 -12.36 -1.95 -2.73
N VAL A 248 -12.86 -1.31 -1.67
CA VAL A 248 -14.00 -1.84 -0.92
C VAL A 248 -15.33 -1.70 -1.68
N SER A 249 -15.51 -0.68 -2.53
CA SER A 249 -16.77 -0.40 -3.22
C SER A 249 -16.82 -0.90 -4.66
N VAL A 250 -15.67 -1.15 -5.31
CA VAL A 250 -15.61 -1.42 -6.76
C VAL A 250 -16.39 -2.66 -7.16
N GLN A 251 -16.42 -3.70 -6.32
CA GLN A 251 -17.17 -4.92 -6.59
C GLN A 251 -18.68 -4.61 -6.62
N GLN A 252 -19.19 -3.84 -5.66
CA GLN A 252 -20.60 -3.45 -5.64
C GLN A 252 -20.92 -2.51 -6.80
N VAL A 253 -20.08 -1.50 -7.06
CA VAL A 253 -20.30 -0.56 -8.17
C VAL A 253 -20.26 -1.27 -9.52
N PHE A 254 -19.21 -2.03 -9.83
CA PHE A 254 -19.08 -2.67 -11.14
C PHE A 254 -19.95 -3.93 -11.24
N GLY A 255 -20.02 -4.73 -10.18
CA GLY A 255 -20.76 -6.02 -10.17
C GLY A 255 -22.26 -5.84 -10.00
N GLU A 256 -22.71 -5.07 -9.03
CA GLU A 256 -24.14 -4.96 -8.68
C GLU A 256 -24.83 -3.81 -9.44
N VAL A 257 -24.25 -2.57 -9.42
CA VAL A 257 -24.87 -1.42 -10.08
C VAL A 257 -24.85 -1.55 -11.61
N TYR A 258 -23.71 -1.99 -12.17
CA TYR A 258 -23.55 -2.11 -13.63
C TYR A 258 -23.61 -3.54 -14.17
N GLY A 259 -23.77 -4.55 -13.31
CA GLY A 259 -24.04 -5.92 -13.70
C GLY A 259 -22.89 -6.61 -14.46
N LEU A 260 -21.63 -6.26 -14.16
CA LEU A 260 -20.49 -6.84 -14.88
C LEU A 260 -20.32 -8.36 -14.64
N GLY A 261 -20.79 -8.89 -13.51
CA GLY A 261 -20.71 -10.31 -13.20
C GLY A 261 -19.32 -10.90 -13.44
N ASP A 262 -19.22 -11.89 -14.31
CA ASP A 262 -17.96 -12.59 -14.63
C ASP A 262 -16.91 -11.71 -15.33
N THR A 263 -17.30 -10.57 -15.90
CA THR A 263 -16.38 -9.63 -16.55
C THR A 263 -15.74 -8.63 -15.59
N PHE A 264 -16.15 -8.60 -14.31
CA PHE A 264 -15.60 -7.75 -13.27
C PHE A 264 -14.05 -7.79 -13.20
N PRO A 265 -13.39 -8.98 -13.18
CA PRO A 265 -11.94 -9.04 -13.11
C PRO A 265 -11.22 -8.36 -14.28
N ILE A 266 -11.82 -8.39 -15.48
CA ILE A 266 -11.27 -7.73 -16.68
C ILE A 266 -11.29 -6.22 -16.49
N ALA A 267 -12.42 -5.66 -16.06
CA ALA A 267 -12.55 -4.23 -15.81
C ALA A 267 -11.59 -3.76 -14.71
N PHE A 268 -11.50 -4.52 -13.61
CA PHE A 268 -10.58 -4.21 -12.52
C PHE A 268 -9.11 -4.27 -12.97
N ALA A 269 -8.71 -5.33 -13.69
CA ALA A 269 -7.35 -5.48 -14.20
C ALA A 269 -6.96 -4.37 -15.17
N ALA A 270 -7.88 -3.90 -16.02
CA ALA A 270 -7.61 -2.82 -16.95
C ALA A 270 -7.41 -1.48 -16.22
N THR A 271 -8.15 -1.19 -15.12
CA THR A 271 -7.87 -0.02 -14.28
C THR A 271 -6.50 -0.12 -13.60
N ALA A 272 -6.13 -1.31 -13.10
CA ALA A 272 -4.81 -1.55 -12.51
C ALA A 272 -3.69 -1.38 -13.54
N ALA A 273 -3.87 -1.87 -14.78
CA ALA A 273 -2.93 -1.66 -15.88
C ALA A 273 -2.76 -0.17 -16.20
N GLY A 274 -3.85 0.60 -16.20
CA GLY A 274 -3.80 2.06 -16.38
C GLY A 274 -2.94 2.75 -15.31
N THR A 275 -3.09 2.36 -14.04
CA THR A 275 -2.25 2.91 -12.95
C THR A 275 -0.77 2.57 -13.15
N ALA A 276 -0.45 1.35 -13.61
CA ALA A 276 0.91 0.94 -13.93
C ALA A 276 1.51 1.81 -15.04
N VAL A 277 0.78 2.03 -16.14
CA VAL A 277 1.20 2.91 -17.25
C VAL A 277 1.45 4.33 -16.73
N ALA A 278 0.57 4.87 -15.88
CA ALA A 278 0.73 6.19 -15.31
C ALA A 278 1.99 6.29 -14.42
N GLN A 279 2.33 5.25 -13.66
CA GLN A 279 3.55 5.18 -12.87
C GLN A 279 4.81 5.22 -13.74
N PHE A 280 4.85 4.46 -14.83
CA PHE A 280 5.98 4.50 -15.77
C PHE A 280 6.11 5.86 -16.43
N ALA A 281 5.01 6.44 -16.89
CA ALA A 281 4.97 7.78 -17.47
C ALA A 281 5.47 8.84 -16.46
N ASN A 282 5.03 8.76 -15.19
CA ASN A 282 5.51 9.64 -14.15
C ASN A 282 7.04 9.57 -13.99
N GLY A 283 7.63 8.37 -13.98
CA GLY A 283 9.08 8.19 -13.88
C GLY A 283 9.87 8.88 -15.01
N TYR A 284 9.28 8.98 -16.20
CA TYR A 284 9.85 9.69 -17.32
C TYR A 284 9.67 11.22 -17.18
N PHE A 285 8.45 11.69 -16.94
CA PHE A 285 8.11 13.11 -16.95
C PHE A 285 8.61 13.86 -15.71
N VAL A 286 8.76 13.20 -14.56
CA VAL A 286 9.19 13.85 -13.33
C VAL A 286 10.57 14.48 -13.44
N ARG A 287 11.45 13.93 -14.28
CA ARG A 287 12.79 14.48 -14.54
C ARG A 287 12.74 15.84 -15.23
N SER A 288 11.76 16.06 -16.10
CA SER A 288 11.63 17.30 -16.88
C SER A 288 10.77 18.36 -16.18
N PHE A 289 9.70 17.97 -15.51
CA PHE A 289 8.72 18.90 -14.94
C PHE A 289 8.83 19.06 -13.42
N GLY A 290 9.49 18.12 -12.75
CA GLY A 290 9.61 18.10 -11.29
C GLY A 290 8.38 17.51 -10.57
N MET A 291 8.61 16.97 -9.37
CA MET A 291 7.59 16.25 -8.58
C MET A 291 6.39 17.14 -8.21
N ARG A 292 6.64 18.38 -7.73
CA ARG A 292 5.57 19.29 -7.29
C ARG A 292 4.64 19.68 -8.44
N ARG A 293 5.18 20.03 -9.61
CA ARG A 293 4.36 20.46 -10.76
C ARG A 293 3.44 19.34 -11.24
N ILE A 294 3.99 18.14 -11.40
CA ILE A 294 3.22 17.00 -11.89
C ILE A 294 2.15 16.60 -10.86
N SER A 295 2.50 16.45 -9.59
CA SER A 295 1.55 16.00 -8.57
C SER A 295 0.48 17.04 -8.28
N HIS A 296 0.81 18.34 -8.28
CA HIS A 296 -0.18 19.40 -8.07
C HIS A 296 -1.17 19.50 -9.26
N ALA A 297 -0.68 19.38 -10.50
CA ALA A 297 -1.53 19.32 -11.68
C ALA A 297 -2.46 18.10 -11.62
N ALA A 298 -1.89 16.93 -11.35
CA ALA A 298 -2.67 15.68 -11.23
C ALA A 298 -3.74 15.77 -10.12
N MET A 299 -3.43 16.37 -8.96
CA MET A 299 -4.36 16.57 -7.86
C MET A 299 -5.54 17.48 -8.24
N ILE A 300 -5.28 18.56 -8.97
CA ILE A 300 -6.33 19.47 -9.45
C ILE A 300 -7.22 18.77 -10.46
N VAL A 301 -6.60 18.06 -11.44
CA VAL A 301 -7.34 17.28 -12.44
C VAL A 301 -8.18 16.19 -11.79
N PHE A 302 -7.63 15.45 -10.83
CA PHE A 302 -8.34 14.42 -10.06
C PHE A 302 -9.60 15.01 -9.40
N THR A 303 -9.45 16.12 -8.69
CA THR A 303 -10.55 16.76 -7.97
C THR A 303 -11.62 17.30 -8.93
N ALA A 304 -11.20 17.91 -10.03
CA ALA A 304 -12.12 18.41 -11.04
C ALA A 304 -12.92 17.29 -11.72
N LEU A 305 -12.26 16.18 -12.07
CA LEU A 305 -12.92 14.98 -12.62
C LEU A 305 -13.93 14.40 -11.63
N GLY A 306 -13.56 14.30 -10.34
CA GLY A 306 -14.46 13.85 -9.29
C GLY A 306 -15.71 14.76 -9.18
N ALA A 307 -15.52 16.09 -9.19
CA ALA A 307 -16.63 17.04 -9.16
C ALA A 307 -17.54 16.90 -10.38
N VAL A 308 -16.97 16.74 -11.58
CA VAL A 308 -17.75 16.49 -12.82
C VAL A 308 -18.54 15.20 -12.69
N GLY A 309 -17.91 14.11 -12.24
CA GLY A 309 -18.58 12.82 -12.06
C GLY A 309 -19.73 12.90 -11.05
N TYR A 310 -19.51 13.61 -9.95
CA TYR A 310 -20.53 13.84 -8.93
C TYR A 310 -21.73 14.61 -9.47
N VAL A 311 -21.47 15.73 -10.17
CA VAL A 311 -22.52 16.55 -10.77
C VAL A 311 -23.31 15.77 -11.83
N VAL A 312 -22.63 15.04 -12.72
CA VAL A 312 -23.31 14.20 -13.75
C VAL A 312 -24.23 13.19 -13.09
N GLY A 313 -23.78 12.54 -12.02
CA GLY A 313 -24.59 11.57 -11.30
C GLY A 313 -25.81 12.15 -10.55
N MET A 314 -25.84 13.47 -10.27
CA MET A 314 -27.04 14.14 -9.72
C MET A 314 -28.20 14.19 -10.71
N PHE A 315 -27.93 14.08 -12.00
CA PHE A 315 -28.97 14.07 -13.06
C PHE A 315 -29.47 12.66 -13.42
N GLY A 316 -28.98 11.65 -12.74
CA GLY A 316 -29.37 10.25 -12.96
C GLY A 316 -28.14 9.33 -12.96
N GLN A 317 -28.40 8.02 -13.13
CA GLN A 317 -27.33 7.04 -13.16
C GLN A 317 -26.53 7.15 -14.46
N PRO A 318 -25.22 7.52 -14.42
CA PRO A 318 -24.39 7.61 -15.60
C PRO A 318 -24.16 6.26 -16.25
N SER A 319 -23.81 6.24 -17.53
CA SER A 319 -23.44 4.99 -18.21
C SER A 319 -22.19 4.36 -17.60
N PHE A 320 -22.08 3.02 -17.69
CA PHE A 320 -20.88 2.30 -17.24
C PHE A 320 -19.61 2.86 -17.89
N THR A 321 -19.62 3.11 -19.20
CA THR A 321 -18.47 3.63 -19.94
C THR A 321 -18.00 4.96 -19.37
N PHE A 322 -18.92 5.88 -19.03
CA PHE A 322 -18.55 7.16 -18.42
C PHE A 322 -17.88 6.97 -17.06
N ILE A 323 -18.51 6.22 -16.16
CA ILE A 323 -17.98 5.97 -14.81
C ILE A 323 -16.65 5.22 -14.87
N TYR A 324 -16.54 4.23 -15.74
CA TYR A 324 -15.33 3.44 -15.90
C TYR A 324 -14.14 4.27 -16.37
N VAL A 325 -14.34 5.10 -17.40
CA VAL A 325 -13.29 6.01 -17.92
C VAL A 325 -12.93 7.05 -16.86
N LEU A 326 -13.92 7.64 -16.20
CA LEU A 326 -13.73 8.62 -15.13
C LEU A 326 -12.84 8.04 -14.00
N ILE A 327 -13.25 6.90 -13.44
CA ILE A 327 -12.52 6.24 -12.35
C ILE A 327 -11.12 5.83 -12.81
N SER A 328 -10.98 5.29 -14.03
CA SER A 328 -9.68 4.88 -14.57
C SER A 328 -8.70 6.05 -14.65
N ILE A 329 -9.13 7.21 -15.17
CA ILE A 329 -8.29 8.40 -15.23
C ILE A 329 -7.97 8.91 -13.81
N MET A 330 -8.95 8.91 -12.90
CA MET A 330 -8.72 9.31 -11.51
C MET A 330 -7.70 8.39 -10.81
N LEU A 331 -7.75 7.08 -11.03
CA LEU A 331 -6.77 6.14 -10.48
C LEU A 331 -5.37 6.30 -11.11
N MET A 332 -5.28 6.66 -12.39
CA MET A 332 -4.01 7.05 -13.01
C MET A 332 -3.41 8.28 -12.33
N MET A 333 -4.22 9.31 -12.06
CA MET A 333 -3.78 10.50 -11.32
C MET A 333 -3.38 10.17 -9.88
N PHE A 334 -4.15 9.32 -9.19
CA PHE A 334 -3.82 8.79 -7.87
C PHE A 334 -2.41 8.19 -7.83
N ALA A 335 -2.06 7.34 -8.80
CA ALA A 335 -0.75 6.70 -8.85
C ALA A 335 0.39 7.73 -8.96
N VAL A 336 0.22 8.74 -9.80
CA VAL A 336 1.17 9.85 -9.96
C VAL A 336 1.30 10.67 -8.69
N ILE A 337 0.19 11.02 -8.05
CA ILE A 337 0.15 11.88 -6.86
C ILE A 337 0.85 11.19 -5.69
N THR A 338 0.47 9.94 -5.39
CA THR A 338 0.98 9.23 -4.21
C THR A 338 2.48 8.99 -4.26
N THR A 339 3.02 8.65 -5.44
CA THR A 339 4.46 8.45 -5.62
C THR A 339 5.25 9.74 -5.37
N ASN A 340 4.81 10.85 -5.97
CA ASN A 340 5.48 12.13 -5.79
C ASN A 340 5.30 12.70 -4.39
N PHE A 341 4.11 12.59 -3.79
CA PHE A 341 3.85 13.04 -2.43
C PHE A 341 4.71 12.33 -1.40
N MET A 342 4.92 11.01 -1.56
CA MET A 342 5.83 10.25 -0.69
C MET A 342 7.25 10.79 -0.79
N ALA A 343 7.74 11.02 -2.01
CA ALA A 343 9.08 11.58 -2.22
C ALA A 343 9.23 12.99 -1.62
N ILE A 344 8.27 13.88 -1.87
CA ILE A 344 8.28 15.25 -1.34
C ILE A 344 8.18 15.26 0.19
N SER A 345 7.37 14.38 0.79
CA SER A 345 7.24 14.29 2.24
C SER A 345 8.56 13.93 2.94
N LEU A 346 9.46 13.23 2.25
CA LEU A 346 10.75 12.79 2.78
C LEU A 346 11.90 13.77 2.49
N GLU A 347 11.72 14.73 1.56
CA GLU A 347 12.77 15.70 1.22
C GLU A 347 13.37 16.40 2.45
N PRO A 348 12.60 16.93 3.42
CA PRO A 348 13.15 17.64 4.58
C PRO A 348 13.67 16.72 5.68
N MET A 349 13.55 15.38 5.55
CA MET A 349 13.82 14.45 6.64
C MET A 349 15.27 13.93 6.69
N GLY A 350 16.08 14.07 5.63
CA GLY A 350 17.49 13.72 5.61
C GLY A 350 17.79 12.34 6.21
N HIS A 351 18.58 12.29 7.28
CA HIS A 351 18.95 11.06 7.98
C HIS A 351 17.79 10.33 8.69
N LEU A 352 16.67 11.02 8.93
CA LEU A 352 15.45 10.43 9.50
C LEU A 352 14.47 9.91 8.44
N ALA A 353 14.82 9.94 7.14
CA ALA A 353 13.92 9.59 6.05
C ALA A 353 13.31 8.18 6.20
N GLY A 354 14.05 7.21 6.70
CA GLY A 354 13.54 5.85 6.95
C GLY A 354 12.44 5.81 8.02
N THR A 355 12.65 6.46 9.15
CA THR A 355 11.65 6.59 10.23
C THR A 355 10.45 7.39 9.78
N ALA A 356 10.67 8.50 9.07
CA ALA A 356 9.59 9.33 8.52
C ALA A 356 8.75 8.56 7.48
N ALA A 357 9.38 7.76 6.62
CA ALA A 357 8.68 6.90 5.67
C ALA A 357 7.80 5.86 6.37
N ALA A 358 8.31 5.21 7.44
CA ALA A 358 7.53 4.23 8.21
C ALA A 358 6.31 4.88 8.89
N ILE A 359 6.50 6.05 9.51
CA ILE A 359 5.43 6.81 10.17
C ILE A 359 4.41 7.28 9.13
N THR A 360 4.85 7.91 8.05
CA THR A 360 3.98 8.39 6.98
C THR A 360 3.16 7.25 6.38
N SER A 361 3.78 6.12 6.06
CA SER A 361 3.08 4.94 5.53
C SER A 361 2.08 4.36 6.52
N SER A 362 2.46 4.23 7.81
CA SER A 362 1.57 3.68 8.83
C SER A 362 0.35 4.57 9.08
N VAL A 363 0.56 5.88 9.26
CA VAL A 363 -0.52 6.85 9.45
C VAL A 363 -1.42 6.89 8.21
N SER A 364 -0.82 6.98 7.02
CA SER A 364 -1.58 7.04 5.77
C SER A 364 -2.41 5.78 5.55
N THR A 365 -1.85 4.60 5.81
CA THR A 365 -2.61 3.35 5.67
C THR A 365 -3.70 3.24 6.72
N THR A 366 -3.38 3.44 8.00
CA THR A 366 -4.35 3.26 9.09
C THR A 366 -5.52 4.22 8.99
N VAL A 367 -5.23 5.52 8.90
CA VAL A 367 -6.27 6.56 8.83
C VAL A 367 -6.98 6.56 7.48
N GLY A 368 -6.23 6.37 6.38
CA GLY A 368 -6.81 6.31 5.03
C GLY A 368 -7.80 5.15 4.88
N VAL A 369 -7.48 3.97 5.44
CA VAL A 369 -8.39 2.82 5.43
C VAL A 369 -9.68 3.09 6.20
N LEU A 370 -9.60 3.76 7.34
CA LEU A 370 -10.80 4.16 8.09
C LEU A 370 -11.65 5.14 7.27
N LEU A 371 -11.03 6.15 6.65
CA LEU A 371 -11.73 7.11 5.80
C LEU A 371 -12.37 6.43 4.57
N GLY A 372 -11.61 5.58 3.88
CA GLY A 372 -12.13 4.84 2.73
C GLY A 372 -13.21 3.83 3.10
N GLY A 373 -13.07 3.18 4.27
CA GLY A 373 -14.09 2.29 4.82
C GLY A 373 -15.40 3.01 5.13
N ILE A 374 -15.36 4.22 5.67
CA ILE A 374 -16.56 5.05 5.90
C ILE A 374 -17.27 5.31 4.56
N VAL A 375 -16.52 5.69 3.52
CA VAL A 375 -17.10 5.91 2.17
C VAL A 375 -17.73 4.64 1.64
N GLY A 376 -17.07 3.48 1.81
CA GLY A 376 -17.61 2.18 1.40
C GLY A 376 -18.94 1.87 2.10
N GLN A 377 -19.01 2.07 3.43
CA GLN A 377 -20.24 1.83 4.22
C GLN A 377 -21.41 2.77 3.83
N MET A 378 -21.13 3.88 3.16
CA MET A 378 -22.15 4.79 2.63
C MET A 378 -22.73 4.33 1.28
N PHE A 379 -22.33 3.15 0.74
CA PHE A 379 -22.87 2.65 -0.52
C PHE A 379 -24.41 2.49 -0.44
N ASP A 380 -25.08 3.10 -1.41
CA ASP A 380 -26.53 3.26 -1.48
C ASP A 380 -27.15 2.61 -2.74
N GLY A 381 -26.42 1.74 -3.43
CA GLY A 381 -26.82 1.15 -4.70
C GLY A 381 -26.43 2.00 -5.91
N THR A 382 -25.61 3.03 -5.71
CA THR A 382 -25.08 3.90 -6.79
C THR A 382 -23.56 4.07 -6.68
N ALA A 383 -22.95 4.64 -7.71
CA ALA A 383 -21.53 5.03 -7.66
C ALA A 383 -21.29 6.37 -6.93
N GLN A 384 -22.36 7.09 -6.55
CA GLN A 384 -22.27 8.46 -6.01
C GLN A 384 -21.47 8.58 -4.72
N PRO A 385 -21.66 7.75 -3.67
CA PRO A 385 -20.90 7.88 -2.44
C PRO A 385 -19.39 7.74 -2.66
N MET A 386 -18.97 6.83 -3.55
CA MET A 386 -17.56 6.63 -3.89
C MET A 386 -16.98 7.85 -4.60
N ILE A 387 -17.67 8.42 -5.60
CA ILE A 387 -17.24 9.61 -6.35
C ILE A 387 -17.21 10.83 -5.44
N ALA A 388 -18.21 10.99 -4.56
CA ALA A 388 -18.25 12.04 -3.55
C ALA A 388 -17.03 11.95 -2.62
N GLY A 389 -16.72 10.75 -2.10
CA GLY A 389 -15.55 10.51 -1.29
C GLY A 389 -14.26 10.91 -2.00
N PHE A 390 -14.08 10.51 -3.25
CA PHE A 390 -12.92 10.88 -4.06
C PHE A 390 -12.80 12.40 -4.22
N THR A 391 -13.91 13.08 -4.51
CA THR A 391 -13.95 14.53 -4.68
C THR A 391 -13.60 15.27 -3.39
N ILE A 392 -14.18 14.85 -2.27
CA ILE A 392 -13.92 15.44 -0.94
C ILE A 392 -12.46 15.23 -0.56
N PHE A 393 -11.93 14.01 -0.70
CA PHE A 393 -10.53 13.72 -0.37
C PHE A 393 -9.56 14.49 -1.28
N GLY A 394 -9.88 14.63 -2.57
CA GLY A 394 -9.11 15.48 -3.49
C GLY A 394 -9.11 16.95 -3.06
N ALA A 395 -10.28 17.51 -2.74
CA ALA A 395 -10.41 18.91 -2.28
C ALA A 395 -9.65 19.15 -0.96
N LEU A 396 -9.80 18.26 0.01
CA LEU A 396 -9.05 18.34 1.28
C LEU A 396 -7.53 18.22 1.06
N THR A 397 -7.10 17.41 0.09
CA THR A 397 -5.68 17.33 -0.26
C THR A 397 -5.15 18.63 -0.86
N ILE A 398 -5.95 19.32 -1.69
CA ILE A 398 -5.58 20.66 -2.21
C ILE A 398 -5.35 21.62 -1.03
N VAL A 399 -6.26 21.63 -0.05
CA VAL A 399 -6.13 22.47 1.15
C VAL A 399 -4.88 22.13 1.95
N ALA A 400 -4.63 20.84 2.19
CA ALA A 400 -3.44 20.38 2.91
C ALA A 400 -2.14 20.76 2.19
N THR A 401 -2.11 20.61 0.86
CA THR A 401 -0.94 20.97 0.03
C THR A 401 -0.71 22.48 -0.01
N LEU A 402 -1.78 23.29 -0.15
CA LEU A 402 -1.70 24.76 -0.05
C LEU A 402 -1.17 25.19 1.32
N TRP A 403 -1.63 24.54 2.39
CA TRP A 403 -1.06 24.79 3.72
C TRP A 403 0.42 24.43 3.78
N ALA A 404 0.83 23.27 3.26
CA ALA A 404 2.23 22.84 3.25
C ALA A 404 3.13 23.79 2.47
N GLU A 405 2.71 24.25 1.30
CA GLU A 405 3.48 25.08 0.37
C GLU A 405 3.23 26.60 0.57
N ARG A 406 2.66 27.02 1.71
CA ARG A 406 2.39 28.44 2.05
C ARG A 406 1.55 29.18 0.99
N GLY A 407 0.56 28.51 0.42
CA GLY A 407 -0.31 29.08 -0.61
C GLY A 407 0.28 29.08 -2.03
N LYS A 408 1.49 28.58 -2.24
CA LYS A 408 2.15 28.58 -3.55
C LYS A 408 2.19 27.16 -4.12
N LEU A 409 1.37 26.88 -5.13
CA LEU A 409 1.46 25.64 -5.89
C LEU A 409 2.50 25.78 -7.01
N PHE A 410 2.99 24.64 -7.51
CA PHE A 410 3.93 24.54 -8.65
C PHE A 410 5.33 25.14 -8.42
N THR A 411 5.76 25.31 -7.17
CA THR A 411 7.07 25.84 -6.82
C THR A 411 8.21 24.91 -7.26
N HIS A 412 9.36 25.50 -7.62
CA HIS A 412 10.62 24.76 -7.82
C HIS A 412 11.32 24.55 -6.47
N PRO A 413 12.14 23.49 -6.32
CA PRO A 413 12.98 23.31 -5.12
C PRO A 413 13.92 24.47 -4.82
N GLY A 414 14.30 25.28 -5.83
CA GLY A 414 15.11 26.49 -5.69
C GLY A 414 14.34 27.75 -5.28
N ASP A 415 12.99 27.71 -5.31
CA ASP A 415 12.15 28.88 -4.99
C ASP A 415 11.81 28.95 -3.49
N THR A 416 12.16 27.93 -2.70
CA THR A 416 12.01 27.97 -1.24
C THR A 416 13.15 28.82 -0.70
N PRO A 417 12.92 29.96 -0.01
CA PRO A 417 13.98 30.69 0.66
C PRO A 417 14.71 29.72 1.57
N ALA A 418 16.03 29.63 1.44
CA ALA A 418 16.87 28.93 2.38
C ALA A 418 16.44 29.35 3.78
N LEU A 419 16.11 28.40 4.67
CA LEU A 419 15.90 28.70 6.07
C LEU A 419 17.12 29.48 6.52
N GLU A 420 16.96 30.75 6.89
CA GLU A 420 18.05 31.53 7.44
C GLU A 420 18.72 30.73 8.56
N PRO A 421 20.03 30.57 8.55
CA PRO A 421 20.73 29.92 9.64
C PRO A 421 20.85 30.91 10.81
N GLY A 422 19.77 30.98 11.59
CA GLY A 422 19.71 31.93 12.68
C GLY A 422 18.43 31.89 13.45
N MET A 423 18.21 30.81 14.23
CA MET A 423 17.48 30.78 15.50
C MET A 423 17.62 29.41 16.15
N GLY A 424 18.83 29.09 16.49
CA GLY A 424 19.16 27.98 17.35
C GLY A 424 20.08 28.47 18.46
N HIS A 425 19.50 29.03 19.51
CA HIS A 425 20.08 29.14 20.86
C HIS A 425 19.15 30.06 21.68
N VAL A 426 18.17 29.51 22.33
CA VAL A 426 17.81 29.80 23.74
C VAL A 426 17.16 28.54 24.31
#